data_4f6b4209286d9767c6b3abc31c74d345
#
_entry.id   4f6b4209286d9767c6b3abc31c74d345
#
_cell.length_a   1.000
_cell.length_b   1.000
_cell.length_c   1.000
_cell.angle_alpha   90.00
_cell.angle_beta   90.00
_cell.angle_gamma   90.00
#
_symmetry.space_group_name_H-M   'P 1'
#
loop_
_entity.id
_entity.type
_entity.pdbx_description
1 polymer ?
#
loop_
_entity_poly.entity_id
_entity_poly.type
_entity_poly.pdbx_seq_one_letter_code
_entity_poly.pdbx_strand_id
1 'polypeptide(L)'
;MELVKVVNSRQMYEVDQRTICEFGTAGRELMERAGRAVVEAIAARWDGLAGLRVVVVCGKGNNGGDGYVVARLLHQNAAQVDLFLATERAAVGGDAADHLFDTEQAGVPVSELSDCSFEALDRSVVECDLVVDALLGIGLRGAPRDIAALIIDRINDSGRPVMAVDIPSGVEADTGVTPGKSVRAMVTVTFGLPKVGHLFFPGKACCGALHLVDIGFAEPALEDVQPVARLLDRDAMNSLLPRRSGDVHKGSCGTVAVVAGSVGMTGAAALTAE
;
A
#
# COMPACT_ATOMS: atom_id res chain seq x y z
N MET A 1 -23.13 -6.69 10.55
CA MET A 1 -21.73 -6.99 10.15
C MET A 1 -21.41 -6.15 8.95
N GLU A 2 -20.44 -5.30 9.07
CA GLU A 2 -20.06 -4.39 8.00
C GLU A 2 -18.94 -5.02 7.16
N LEU A 3 -19.17 -5.13 5.85
CA LEU A 3 -18.15 -5.61 4.91
C LEU A 3 -17.08 -4.54 4.72
N VAL A 4 -15.82 -4.94 4.60
CA VAL A 4 -14.71 -4.00 4.39
C VAL A 4 -14.93 -3.22 3.10
N LYS A 5 -15.01 -1.91 3.20
CA LYS A 5 -15.16 -1.00 2.06
C LYS A 5 -13.89 -1.00 1.23
N VAL A 6 -14.02 -1.04 -0.09
CA VAL A 6 -12.93 -0.90 -1.05
C VAL A 6 -13.12 0.39 -1.83
N VAL A 7 -12.08 1.21 -1.90
CA VAL A 7 -12.16 2.56 -2.46
C VAL A 7 -11.22 2.75 -3.64
N ASN A 8 -11.46 3.79 -4.42
CA ASN A 8 -10.50 4.32 -5.38
C ASN A 8 -9.64 5.44 -4.74
N SER A 9 -8.63 5.90 -5.47
CA SER A 9 -7.70 6.95 -5.02
C SER A 9 -8.42 8.26 -4.67
N ARG A 10 -9.43 8.65 -5.44
CA ARG A 10 -10.21 9.86 -5.21
C ARG A 10 -10.97 9.78 -3.89
N GLN A 11 -11.64 8.66 -3.65
CA GLN A 11 -12.41 8.45 -2.41
C GLN A 11 -11.50 8.44 -1.18
N MET A 12 -10.32 7.80 -1.27
CA MET A 12 -9.36 7.85 -0.16
C MET A 12 -8.83 9.26 0.09
N TYR A 13 -8.56 10.01 -0.97
CA TYR A 13 -8.19 11.42 -0.86
C TYR A 13 -9.31 12.27 -0.22
N GLU A 14 -10.57 12.03 -0.57
CA GLU A 14 -11.72 12.71 0.05
C GLU A 14 -11.83 12.40 1.54
N VAL A 15 -11.58 11.16 1.97
CA VAL A 15 -11.52 10.77 3.41
C VAL A 15 -10.40 11.53 4.13
N ASP A 16 -9.21 11.58 3.53
CA ASP A 16 -8.06 12.30 4.07
C ASP A 16 -8.37 13.79 4.23
N GLN A 17 -8.84 14.44 3.16
CA GLN A 17 -9.18 15.86 3.18
C GLN A 17 -10.29 16.20 4.19
N ARG A 18 -11.32 15.38 4.29
CA ARG A 18 -12.38 15.58 5.29
C ARG A 18 -11.84 15.43 6.70
N THR A 19 -10.98 14.44 6.93
CA THR A 19 -10.34 14.26 8.25
C THR A 19 -9.54 15.49 8.66
N ILE A 20 -8.83 16.09 7.71
CA ILE A 20 -8.04 17.31 7.95
C ILE A 20 -8.94 18.54 8.11
N CYS A 21 -9.82 18.81 7.12
CA CYS A 21 -10.53 20.08 7.02
C CYS A 21 -11.79 20.16 7.89
N GLU A 22 -12.52 19.06 8.05
CA GLU A 22 -13.78 19.03 8.80
C GLU A 22 -13.59 18.60 10.25
N PHE A 23 -12.66 17.66 10.50
CA PHE A 23 -12.45 17.07 11.83
C PHE A 23 -11.18 17.55 12.53
N GLY A 24 -10.34 18.36 11.85
CA GLY A 24 -9.25 19.10 12.45
C GLY A 24 -7.99 18.25 12.78
N THR A 25 -7.86 17.03 12.29
CA THR A 25 -6.63 16.26 12.41
C THR A 25 -5.60 16.80 11.43
N ALA A 26 -4.45 17.28 11.92
CA ALA A 26 -3.42 17.82 11.03
C ALA A 26 -2.89 16.72 10.07
N GLY A 27 -2.70 17.07 8.78
CA GLY A 27 -2.15 16.14 7.78
C GLY A 27 -0.78 15.61 8.18
N ARG A 28 0.07 16.48 8.78
CA ARG A 28 1.34 16.09 9.38
C ARG A 28 1.20 15.01 10.46
N GLU A 29 0.13 15.03 11.25
CA GLU A 29 -0.12 14.01 12.28
C GLU A 29 -0.55 12.68 11.66
N LEU A 30 -1.40 12.71 10.62
CA LEU A 30 -1.77 11.50 9.88
C LEU A 30 -0.54 10.83 9.25
N MET A 31 0.35 11.63 8.64
CA MET A 31 1.61 11.18 8.06
C MET A 31 2.56 10.58 9.12
N GLU A 32 2.64 11.19 10.31
CA GLU A 32 3.41 10.63 11.44
C GLU A 32 2.88 9.27 11.87
N ARG A 33 1.55 9.12 11.94
CA ARG A 33 0.90 7.84 12.30
C ARG A 33 1.07 6.79 11.22
N ALA A 34 1.02 7.18 9.94
CA ALA A 34 1.26 6.29 8.80
C ALA A 34 2.68 5.73 8.82
N GLY A 35 3.69 6.59 8.94
CA GLY A 35 5.09 6.16 9.05
C GLY A 35 5.34 5.27 10.26
N ARG A 36 4.74 5.58 11.42
CA ARG A 36 4.82 4.76 12.63
C ARG A 36 4.25 3.36 12.41
N ALA A 37 3.10 3.24 11.76
CA ALA A 37 2.47 1.94 11.46
C ALA A 37 3.37 1.07 10.56
N VAL A 38 4.07 1.67 9.59
CA VAL A 38 5.06 0.96 8.77
C VAL A 38 6.23 0.46 9.62
N VAL A 39 6.76 1.30 10.51
CA VAL A 39 7.86 0.93 11.40
C VAL A 39 7.47 -0.19 12.35
N GLU A 40 6.27 -0.17 12.90
CA GLU A 40 5.72 -1.25 13.74
C GLU A 40 5.60 -2.57 12.95
N ALA A 41 5.15 -2.52 11.69
CA ALA A 41 5.09 -3.68 10.82
C ALA A 41 6.48 -4.25 10.51
N ILE A 42 7.50 -3.38 10.35
CA ILE A 42 8.90 -3.79 10.20
C ILE A 42 9.37 -4.46 11.49
N ALA A 43 9.20 -3.81 12.64
CA ALA A 43 9.66 -4.35 13.93
C ALA A 43 9.08 -5.74 14.25
N ALA A 44 7.80 -5.94 13.92
CA ALA A 44 7.12 -7.22 14.11
C ALA A 44 7.66 -8.33 13.19
N ARG A 45 8.22 -7.97 12.03
CA ARG A 45 8.71 -8.92 11.03
C ARG A 45 10.17 -9.31 11.23
N TRP A 46 11.00 -8.38 11.70
CA TRP A 46 12.45 -8.53 11.86
C TRP A 46 12.91 -8.74 13.31
N ASP A 47 11.97 -9.03 14.22
CA ASP A 47 12.27 -9.23 15.66
C ASP A 47 13.06 -8.05 16.28
N GLY A 48 12.70 -6.84 15.85
CA GLY A 48 13.32 -5.59 16.30
C GLY A 48 13.88 -4.77 15.15
N LEU A 49 14.47 -3.62 15.50
CA LEU A 49 14.95 -2.63 14.54
C LEU A 49 16.46 -2.36 14.66
N ALA A 50 17.03 -2.60 15.83
CA ALA A 50 18.42 -2.25 16.12
C ALA A 50 19.41 -3.00 15.21
N GLY A 51 20.24 -2.25 14.51
CA GLY A 51 21.24 -2.79 13.59
C GLY A 51 20.71 -3.21 12.21
N LEU A 52 19.37 -3.16 11.98
CA LEU A 52 18.77 -3.43 10.69
C LEU A 52 19.24 -2.39 9.66
N ARG A 53 19.70 -2.83 8.50
CA ARG A 53 20.10 -1.94 7.41
C ARG A 53 18.92 -1.75 6.46
N VAL A 54 18.42 -0.52 6.38
CA VAL A 54 17.23 -0.19 5.62
C VAL A 54 17.52 0.88 4.58
N VAL A 55 17.16 0.60 3.35
CA VAL A 55 17.11 1.59 2.29
C VAL A 55 15.68 2.10 2.17
N VAL A 56 15.48 3.40 2.28
CA VAL A 56 14.17 4.03 2.09
C VAL A 56 14.22 4.87 0.82
N VAL A 57 13.30 4.62 -0.12
CA VAL A 57 13.24 5.37 -1.38
C VAL A 57 11.95 6.17 -1.43
N CYS A 58 12.09 7.49 -1.53
CA CYS A 58 10.97 8.43 -1.41
C CYS A 58 10.78 9.28 -2.67
N GLY A 59 9.52 9.50 -3.02
CA GLY A 59 9.12 10.54 -3.97
C GLY A 59 8.83 11.88 -3.28
N LYS A 60 8.32 12.84 -4.04
CA LYS A 60 8.03 14.21 -3.56
C LYS A 60 6.66 14.40 -2.90
N GLY A 61 5.75 13.42 -3.04
CA GLY A 61 4.36 13.53 -2.56
C GLY A 61 4.17 12.98 -1.15
N ASN A 62 2.90 12.87 -0.72
CA ASN A 62 2.55 12.39 0.62
C ASN A 62 3.11 10.99 0.92
N ASN A 63 3.10 10.08 -0.06
CA ASN A 63 3.72 8.76 0.12
C ASN A 63 5.22 8.85 0.46
N GLY A 64 5.94 9.78 -0.19
CA GLY A 64 7.32 10.12 0.17
C GLY A 64 7.41 10.69 1.58
N GLY A 65 6.45 11.53 1.98
CA GLY A 65 6.33 12.08 3.32
C GLY A 65 6.21 10.98 4.39
N ASP A 66 5.36 9.99 4.17
CA ASP A 66 5.26 8.81 5.04
C ASP A 66 6.62 8.09 5.12
N GLY A 67 7.33 7.96 3.98
CA GLY A 67 8.67 7.39 3.90
C GLY A 67 9.72 8.18 4.69
N TYR A 68 9.64 9.51 4.73
CA TYR A 68 10.54 10.32 5.57
C TYR A 68 10.34 10.05 7.05
N VAL A 69 9.09 9.93 7.48
CA VAL A 69 8.77 9.54 8.86
C VAL A 69 9.31 8.15 9.16
N VAL A 70 9.12 7.18 8.26
CA VAL A 70 9.68 5.82 8.41
C VAL A 70 11.19 5.88 8.60
N ALA A 71 11.92 6.59 7.75
CA ALA A 71 13.37 6.71 7.82
C ALA A 71 13.83 7.30 9.16
N ARG A 72 13.19 8.39 9.60
CA ARG A 72 13.49 9.04 10.88
C ARG A 72 13.24 8.11 12.07
N LEU A 73 12.08 7.47 12.11
CA LEU A 73 11.73 6.58 13.22
C LEU A 73 12.61 5.33 13.26
N LEU A 74 12.96 4.75 12.13
CA LEU A 74 13.92 3.64 12.06
C LEU A 74 15.29 4.06 12.61
N HIS A 75 15.80 5.21 12.19
CA HIS A 75 17.08 5.75 12.66
C HIS A 75 17.06 6.00 14.18
N GLN A 76 15.98 6.58 14.71
CA GLN A 76 15.81 6.80 16.15
C GLN A 76 15.76 5.50 16.97
N ASN A 77 15.39 4.38 16.33
CA ASN A 77 15.39 3.05 16.92
C ASN A 77 16.65 2.23 16.57
N ALA A 78 17.75 2.91 16.31
CA ALA A 78 19.07 2.34 16.08
C ALA A 78 19.19 1.43 14.82
N ALA A 79 18.31 1.57 13.84
CA ALA A 79 18.52 1.03 12.51
C ALA A 79 19.55 1.89 11.73
N GLN A 80 20.25 1.27 10.80
CA GLN A 80 21.10 1.96 9.83
C GLN A 80 20.26 2.29 8.61
N VAL A 81 20.05 3.56 8.34
CA VAL A 81 19.11 4.01 7.30
C VAL A 81 19.82 4.83 6.26
N ASP A 82 19.68 4.46 4.99
CA ASP A 82 20.01 5.28 3.83
C ASP A 82 18.71 5.74 3.17
N LEU A 83 18.49 7.05 3.12
CA LEU A 83 17.32 7.65 2.49
C LEU A 83 17.68 8.23 1.12
N PHE A 84 16.97 7.78 0.09
CA PHE A 84 17.12 8.25 -1.28
C PHE A 84 15.87 9.00 -1.74
N LEU A 85 16.08 10.24 -2.23
CA LEU A 85 15.05 11.06 -2.85
C LEU A 85 15.07 10.86 -4.38
N ALA A 86 13.97 10.46 -4.96
CA ALA A 86 13.78 10.40 -6.41
C ALA A 86 13.36 11.76 -7.00
N THR A 87 13.77 12.85 -6.38
CA THR A 87 13.44 14.23 -6.74
C THR A 87 14.45 15.18 -6.10
N GLU A 88 14.48 16.42 -6.56
CA GLU A 88 15.19 17.49 -5.86
C GLU A 88 14.46 17.85 -4.55
N ARG A 89 15.21 18.14 -3.48
CA ARG A 89 14.64 18.58 -2.19
C ARG A 89 13.68 19.75 -2.33
N ALA A 90 14.03 20.71 -3.18
CA ALA A 90 13.23 21.90 -3.42
C ALA A 90 11.84 21.61 -4.03
N ALA A 91 11.66 20.43 -4.61
CA ALA A 91 10.37 20.00 -5.18
C ALA A 91 9.46 19.29 -4.16
N VAL A 92 9.95 19.01 -2.95
CA VAL A 92 9.15 18.47 -1.83
C VAL A 92 8.42 19.64 -1.16
N GLY A 93 7.11 19.50 -0.97
CA GLY A 93 6.29 20.58 -0.38
C GLY A 93 5.28 20.09 0.65
N GLY A 94 4.62 21.04 1.33
CA GLY A 94 3.59 20.76 2.33
C GLY A 94 4.13 19.95 3.52
N ASP A 95 3.27 19.14 4.13
CA ASP A 95 3.62 18.31 5.30
C ASP A 95 4.81 17.37 5.05
N ALA A 96 5.00 16.92 3.80
CA ALA A 96 6.16 16.11 3.42
C ALA A 96 7.48 16.87 3.56
N ALA A 97 7.50 18.17 3.24
CA ALA A 97 8.71 18.99 3.43
C ALA A 97 9.08 19.16 4.90
N ASP A 98 8.08 19.33 5.78
CA ASP A 98 8.30 19.41 7.22
C ASP A 98 8.88 18.11 7.76
N HIS A 99 8.38 16.96 7.32
CA HIS A 99 8.91 15.67 7.74
C HIS A 99 10.28 15.37 7.15
N LEU A 100 10.58 15.81 5.91
CA LEU A 100 11.93 15.73 5.35
C LEU A 100 12.91 16.53 6.20
N PHE A 101 12.55 17.77 6.56
CA PHE A 101 13.37 18.61 7.44
C PHE A 101 13.63 17.93 8.79
N ASP A 102 12.60 17.40 9.46
CA ASP A 102 12.76 16.67 10.72
C ASP A 102 13.66 15.44 10.58
N THR A 103 13.60 14.76 9.45
CA THR A 103 14.42 13.59 9.14
C THR A 103 15.89 13.95 9.01
N GLU A 104 16.18 15.06 8.34
CA GLU A 104 17.54 15.61 8.24
C GLU A 104 18.08 16.09 9.60
N GLN A 105 17.21 16.75 10.40
CA GLN A 105 17.60 17.18 11.76
C GLN A 105 17.85 15.98 12.69
N ALA A 106 17.22 14.85 12.46
CA ALA A 106 17.49 13.61 13.20
C ALA A 106 18.80 12.94 12.80
N GLY A 107 19.51 13.45 11.77
CA GLY A 107 20.79 12.93 11.32
C GLY A 107 20.71 11.77 10.33
N VAL A 108 19.57 11.51 9.73
CA VAL A 108 19.45 10.48 8.67
C VAL A 108 20.21 10.92 7.42
N PRO A 109 21.10 10.08 6.86
CA PRO A 109 21.76 10.36 5.60
C PRO A 109 20.74 10.45 4.46
N VAL A 110 20.67 11.58 3.77
CA VAL A 110 19.73 11.84 2.66
C VAL A 110 20.52 12.10 1.38
N SER A 111 20.26 11.28 0.36
CA SER A 111 20.87 11.39 -0.97
C SER A 111 19.83 11.67 -2.04
N GLU A 112 20.03 12.72 -2.84
CA GLU A 112 19.21 12.97 -4.02
C GLU A 112 19.69 12.10 -5.18
N LEU A 113 18.76 11.40 -5.81
CA LEU A 113 19.02 10.64 -7.03
C LEU A 113 18.85 11.54 -8.24
N SER A 114 19.81 11.48 -9.13
CA SER A 114 19.77 12.15 -10.43
C SER A 114 19.90 11.11 -11.55
N ASP A 115 19.51 11.46 -12.76
CA ASP A 115 19.58 10.58 -13.92
C ASP A 115 21.00 10.09 -14.22
N CYS A 116 22.01 10.71 -13.63
CA CYS A 116 23.42 10.44 -13.91
C CYS A 116 24.16 9.57 -12.89
N SER A 117 23.56 9.29 -11.72
CA SER A 117 24.28 8.52 -10.68
C SER A 117 23.35 7.75 -9.75
N PHE A 118 23.36 6.44 -9.91
CA PHE A 118 22.70 5.49 -9.03
C PHE A 118 23.68 4.66 -8.18
N GLU A 119 24.99 4.95 -8.24
CA GLU A 119 26.02 4.12 -7.60
C GLU A 119 25.82 3.97 -6.09
N ALA A 120 25.34 5.02 -5.41
CA ALA A 120 25.04 4.96 -3.99
C ALA A 120 23.85 4.05 -3.72
N LEU A 121 22.76 4.22 -4.46
CA LEU A 121 21.58 3.35 -4.35
C LEU A 121 21.93 1.89 -4.67
N ASP A 122 22.66 1.65 -5.76
CA ASP A 122 23.06 0.30 -6.19
C ASP A 122 23.89 -0.42 -5.11
N ARG A 123 24.78 0.28 -4.41
CA ARG A 123 25.52 -0.27 -3.26
C ARG A 123 24.61 -0.54 -2.07
N SER A 124 23.81 0.45 -1.68
CA SER A 124 22.97 0.35 -0.49
C SER A 124 21.92 -0.77 -0.64
N VAL A 125 21.28 -0.92 -1.82
CA VAL A 125 20.28 -1.98 -2.01
C VAL A 125 20.89 -3.39 -2.04
N VAL A 126 22.18 -3.55 -2.38
CA VAL A 126 22.87 -4.84 -2.30
C VAL A 126 23.19 -5.22 -0.85
N GLU A 127 23.49 -4.24 -0.02
CA GLU A 127 23.93 -4.45 1.35
C GLU A 127 22.80 -4.42 2.38
N CYS A 128 21.63 -3.87 2.05
CA CYS A 128 20.52 -3.73 2.99
C CYS A 128 19.83 -5.07 3.32
N ASP A 129 19.11 -5.07 4.42
CA ASP A 129 18.26 -6.16 4.86
C ASP A 129 16.81 -5.96 4.39
N LEU A 130 16.43 -4.70 4.13
CA LEU A 130 15.08 -4.29 3.73
C LEU A 130 15.13 -3.04 2.85
N VAL A 131 14.28 -3.00 1.83
CA VAL A 131 13.95 -1.78 1.08
C VAL A 131 12.55 -1.33 1.47
N VAL A 132 12.37 -0.05 1.78
CA VAL A 132 11.06 0.60 1.94
C VAL A 132 10.77 1.41 0.69
N ASP A 133 9.70 1.03 0.00
CA ASP A 133 9.20 1.71 -1.19
C ASP A 133 8.15 2.76 -0.79
N ALA A 134 8.54 4.02 -0.83
CA ALA A 134 7.70 5.20 -0.64
C ALA A 134 7.81 6.16 -1.85
N LEU A 135 8.09 5.61 -3.03
CA LEU A 135 8.39 6.39 -4.23
C LEU A 135 7.13 7.00 -4.88
N LEU A 136 6.11 6.17 -5.14
CA LEU A 136 4.86 6.57 -5.77
C LEU A 136 3.67 6.00 -4.96
N GLY A 137 2.67 6.84 -4.71
CA GLY A 137 1.45 6.44 -3.99
C GLY A 137 0.22 6.34 -4.91
N ILE A 138 -0.97 6.44 -4.30
CA ILE A 138 -2.28 6.29 -4.98
C ILE A 138 -2.56 7.32 -6.08
N GLY A 139 -1.77 8.38 -6.17
CA GLY A 139 -1.90 9.41 -7.20
C GLY A 139 -1.33 9.03 -8.57
N LEU A 140 -0.68 7.87 -8.70
CA LEU A 140 -0.10 7.43 -9.96
C LEU A 140 -1.17 7.31 -11.06
N ARG A 141 -0.84 7.85 -12.24
CA ARG A 141 -1.61 7.69 -13.48
C ARG A 141 -0.65 7.30 -14.61
N GLY A 142 -0.89 6.16 -15.21
CA GLY A 142 -0.03 5.62 -16.26
C GLY A 142 1.30 5.05 -15.76
N ALA A 143 2.21 4.76 -16.69
CA ALA A 143 3.49 4.13 -16.36
C ALA A 143 4.41 5.07 -15.57
N PRO A 144 5.15 4.55 -14.55
CA PRO A 144 6.29 5.26 -14.01
C PRO A 144 7.27 5.65 -15.10
N ARG A 145 7.82 6.87 -15.03
CA ARG A 145 8.69 7.43 -16.07
C ARG A 145 10.04 7.79 -15.46
N ASP A 146 11.00 7.99 -16.36
CA ASP A 146 12.31 8.55 -16.05
C ASP A 146 12.97 7.85 -14.85
N ILE A 147 13.43 8.63 -13.91
CA ILE A 147 14.12 8.16 -12.70
C ILE A 147 13.30 7.14 -11.88
N ALA A 148 11.98 7.30 -11.81
CA ALA A 148 11.13 6.38 -11.04
C ALA A 148 11.13 4.96 -11.64
N ALA A 149 11.07 4.83 -12.96
CA ALA A 149 11.14 3.53 -13.60
C ALA A 149 12.51 2.85 -13.40
N LEU A 150 13.60 3.64 -13.44
CA LEU A 150 14.95 3.14 -13.20
C LEU A 150 15.16 2.69 -11.74
N ILE A 151 14.58 3.39 -10.78
CA ILE A 151 14.63 3.03 -9.37
C ILE A 151 13.86 1.73 -9.12
N ILE A 152 12.66 1.59 -9.69
CA ILE A 152 11.84 0.37 -9.55
C ILE A 152 12.60 -0.87 -10.06
N ASP A 153 13.30 -0.76 -11.18
CA ASP A 153 14.14 -1.85 -11.69
C ASP A 153 15.21 -2.23 -10.66
N ARG A 154 15.94 -1.27 -10.12
CA ARG A 154 17.00 -1.53 -9.12
C ARG A 154 16.47 -2.17 -7.85
N ILE A 155 15.33 -1.70 -7.35
CA ILE A 155 14.67 -2.30 -6.19
C ILE A 155 14.34 -3.76 -6.48
N ASN A 156 13.71 -4.06 -7.63
CA ASN A 156 13.33 -5.42 -7.99
C ASN A 156 14.53 -6.33 -8.25
N ASP A 157 15.58 -5.82 -8.90
CA ASP A 157 16.79 -6.57 -9.27
C ASP A 157 17.69 -6.83 -8.05
N SER A 158 17.56 -6.06 -6.97
CA SER A 158 18.30 -6.28 -5.73
C SER A 158 17.98 -7.62 -5.07
N GLY A 159 16.81 -8.19 -5.33
CA GLY A 159 16.32 -9.41 -4.68
C GLY A 159 16.08 -9.27 -3.18
N ARG A 160 16.15 -8.06 -2.63
CA ARG A 160 15.93 -7.81 -1.20
C ARG A 160 14.44 -7.79 -0.87
N PRO A 161 14.07 -8.12 0.37
CA PRO A 161 12.71 -7.91 0.84
C PRO A 161 12.29 -6.45 0.66
N VAL A 162 11.06 -6.22 0.17
CA VAL A 162 10.51 -4.88 -0.02
C VAL A 162 9.24 -4.72 0.80
N MET A 163 9.16 -3.61 1.54
CA MET A 163 7.92 -3.15 2.18
C MET A 163 7.43 -1.89 1.47
N ALA A 164 6.22 -1.97 0.89
CA ALA A 164 5.62 -0.83 0.24
C ALA A 164 4.77 -0.02 1.22
N VAL A 165 4.91 1.30 1.14
CA VAL A 165 4.09 2.26 1.87
C VAL A 165 2.86 2.56 1.03
N ASP A 166 1.70 2.35 1.59
CA ASP A 166 0.36 2.50 1.04
C ASP A 166 0.07 1.61 -0.18
N ILE A 167 0.82 1.72 -1.27
CA ILE A 167 0.67 0.90 -2.49
C ILE A 167 2.04 0.72 -3.16
N PRO A 168 2.37 -0.46 -3.72
CA PRO A 168 3.64 -0.64 -4.42
C PRO A 168 3.76 0.33 -5.59
N SER A 169 4.89 1.02 -5.68
CA SER A 169 5.15 1.98 -6.75
C SER A 169 5.01 1.35 -8.13
N GLY A 170 4.21 1.97 -8.99
CA GLY A 170 3.90 1.45 -10.31
C GLY A 170 2.56 0.73 -10.44
N VAL A 171 1.86 0.46 -9.34
CA VAL A 171 0.50 -0.08 -9.33
C VAL A 171 -0.51 1.06 -9.35
N GLU A 172 -1.46 1.05 -10.26
CA GLU A 172 -2.58 2.00 -10.26
C GLU A 172 -3.61 1.62 -9.19
N ALA A 173 -3.86 2.53 -8.25
CA ALA A 173 -4.77 2.32 -7.13
C ALA A 173 -6.22 2.06 -7.54
N ASP A 174 -6.67 2.62 -8.66
CA ASP A 174 -8.06 2.56 -9.11
C ASP A 174 -8.40 1.31 -9.90
N THR A 175 -7.42 0.63 -10.47
CA THR A 175 -7.62 -0.47 -11.42
C THR A 175 -6.86 -1.73 -11.07
N GLY A 176 -5.73 -1.62 -10.39
CA GLY A 176 -4.78 -2.71 -10.19
C GLY A 176 -3.90 -3.00 -11.41
N VAL A 177 -4.00 -2.18 -12.45
CA VAL A 177 -3.14 -2.31 -13.62
C VAL A 177 -1.73 -1.85 -13.27
N THR A 178 -0.74 -2.49 -13.87
CA THR A 178 0.67 -2.08 -13.84
C THR A 178 1.08 -1.67 -15.25
N PRO A 179 0.86 -0.39 -15.63
CA PRO A 179 1.03 0.04 -16.99
C PRO A 179 2.51 0.09 -17.45
N GLY A 180 3.42 -0.09 -16.52
CA GLY A 180 4.86 -0.12 -16.73
C GLY A 180 5.57 -0.96 -15.70
N LYS A 181 6.74 -0.48 -15.24
CA LYS A 181 7.46 -1.11 -14.13
C LYS A 181 6.69 -0.93 -12.82
N SER A 182 6.70 -1.95 -11.97
CA SER A 182 6.11 -1.89 -10.62
C SER A 182 6.98 -2.62 -9.62
N VAL A 183 7.04 -2.10 -8.42
CA VAL A 183 7.72 -2.72 -7.28
C VAL A 183 6.98 -4.01 -6.90
N ARG A 184 7.76 -5.05 -6.58
CA ARG A 184 7.26 -6.33 -6.06
C ARG A 184 7.49 -6.36 -4.56
N ALA A 185 6.50 -5.91 -3.81
CA ALA A 185 6.59 -5.90 -2.37
C ALA A 185 6.35 -7.29 -1.76
N MET A 186 7.06 -7.58 -0.68
CA MET A 186 6.77 -8.72 0.20
C MET A 186 5.56 -8.41 1.10
N VAL A 187 5.46 -7.14 1.52
CA VAL A 187 4.39 -6.62 2.37
C VAL A 187 4.04 -5.22 1.89
N THR A 188 2.76 -4.91 1.88
CA THR A 188 2.24 -3.55 1.69
C THR A 188 1.49 -3.14 2.94
N VAL A 189 1.87 -2.01 3.55
CA VAL A 189 1.14 -1.40 4.66
C VAL A 189 0.30 -0.27 4.10
N THR A 190 -1.02 -0.42 4.12
CA THR A 190 -1.98 0.55 3.58
C THR A 190 -2.87 1.11 4.67
N PHE A 191 -3.36 2.32 4.48
CA PHE A 191 -4.01 3.11 5.51
C PHE A 191 -5.50 3.29 5.26
N GLY A 192 -6.29 3.20 6.34
CA GLY A 192 -7.73 3.41 6.37
C GLY A 192 -8.52 2.35 5.61
N LEU A 193 -8.58 2.45 4.28
CA LEU A 193 -9.35 1.52 3.46
C LEU A 193 -8.48 0.91 2.34
N PRO A 194 -8.71 -0.37 1.99
CA PRO A 194 -8.03 -0.99 0.87
C PRO A 194 -8.47 -0.34 -0.45
N LYS A 195 -7.51 -0.16 -1.36
CA LYS A 195 -7.75 0.37 -2.71
C LYS A 195 -7.97 -0.79 -3.68
N VAL A 196 -8.67 -0.53 -4.78
CA VAL A 196 -8.91 -1.52 -5.83
C VAL A 196 -7.61 -2.21 -6.29
N GLY A 197 -6.54 -1.42 -6.42
CA GLY A 197 -5.22 -1.88 -6.86
C GLY A 197 -4.58 -2.96 -5.97
N HIS A 198 -4.97 -3.04 -4.69
CA HIS A 198 -4.50 -4.09 -3.79
C HIS A 198 -5.14 -5.45 -4.04
N LEU A 199 -6.30 -5.49 -4.68
CA LEU A 199 -7.18 -6.66 -4.75
C LEU A 199 -7.25 -7.30 -6.13
N PHE A 200 -6.94 -6.55 -7.19
CA PHE A 200 -7.03 -7.04 -8.56
C PHE A 200 -5.64 -7.22 -9.20
N PHE A 201 -5.52 -8.29 -9.99
CA PHE A 201 -4.31 -8.55 -10.74
C PHE A 201 -4.19 -7.59 -11.94
N PRO A 202 -2.95 -7.20 -12.29
CA PRO A 202 -1.66 -7.67 -11.75
C PRO A 202 -1.22 -7.02 -10.44
N GLY A 203 -1.80 -5.88 -10.03
CA GLY A 203 -1.43 -5.11 -8.85
C GLY A 203 -1.39 -5.95 -7.56
N LYS A 204 -2.39 -6.82 -7.37
CA LYS A 204 -2.42 -7.76 -6.25
C LYS A 204 -1.15 -8.61 -6.12
N ALA A 205 -0.57 -9.04 -7.24
CA ALA A 205 0.66 -9.83 -7.22
C ALA A 205 1.87 -9.00 -6.78
N CYS A 206 1.80 -7.67 -6.92
CA CYS A 206 2.85 -6.76 -6.50
C CYS A 206 2.78 -6.41 -5.01
N CYS A 207 1.60 -6.56 -4.37
CA CYS A 207 1.37 -6.10 -3.00
C CYS A 207 1.95 -7.04 -1.92
N GLY A 208 2.18 -8.32 -2.23
CA GLY A 208 2.53 -9.31 -1.21
C GLY A 208 1.44 -9.46 -0.14
N ALA A 209 1.83 -9.56 1.13
CA ALA A 209 0.88 -9.54 2.24
C ALA A 209 0.36 -8.12 2.48
N LEU A 210 -0.95 -7.94 2.45
CA LEU A 210 -1.58 -6.63 2.67
C LEU A 210 -1.89 -6.44 4.16
N HIS A 211 -1.32 -5.38 4.77
CA HIS A 211 -1.61 -4.94 6.12
C HIS A 211 -2.41 -3.64 6.06
N LEU A 212 -3.68 -3.71 6.44
CA LEU A 212 -4.55 -2.55 6.57
C LEU A 212 -4.42 -1.99 7.99
N VAL A 213 -4.05 -0.72 8.11
CA VAL A 213 -3.85 -0.06 9.40
C VAL A 213 -4.75 1.17 9.51
N ASP A 214 -5.37 1.33 10.66
CA ASP A 214 -6.05 2.57 11.02
C ASP A 214 -5.01 3.57 11.56
N ILE A 215 -4.92 4.73 10.89
CA ILE A 215 -4.06 5.84 11.29
C ILE A 215 -4.84 6.99 11.94
N GLY A 216 -6.12 6.78 12.23
CA GLY A 216 -7.00 7.73 12.88
C GLY A 216 -7.70 8.67 11.91
N PHE A 217 -8.12 8.17 10.77
CA PHE A 217 -9.10 8.86 9.93
C PHE A 217 -10.41 9.04 10.70
N ALA A 218 -11.07 10.17 10.48
CA ALA A 218 -12.35 10.44 11.13
C ALA A 218 -13.41 9.39 10.75
N GLU A 219 -13.99 8.73 11.76
CA GLU A 219 -15.01 7.70 11.56
C GLU A 219 -16.15 8.16 10.64
N PRO A 220 -16.74 9.38 10.80
CA PRO A 220 -17.77 9.85 9.88
C PRO A 220 -17.28 9.98 8.43
N ALA A 221 -16.01 10.33 8.20
CA ALA A 221 -15.46 10.41 6.85
C ALA A 221 -15.32 9.02 6.21
N LEU A 222 -14.98 8.00 7.01
CA LEU A 222 -14.94 6.60 6.57
C LEU A 222 -16.33 6.02 6.35
N GLU A 223 -17.29 6.35 7.21
CA GLU A 223 -18.67 5.85 7.12
C GLU A 223 -19.41 6.36 5.88
N ASP A 224 -19.28 7.65 5.58
CA ASP A 224 -19.98 8.32 4.47
C ASP A 224 -19.46 7.92 3.08
N VAL A 225 -18.24 7.37 3.00
CA VAL A 225 -17.67 6.93 1.72
C VAL A 225 -18.56 5.86 1.08
N GLN A 226 -18.95 6.12 -0.16
CA GLN A 226 -19.66 5.14 -1.00
C GLN A 226 -18.63 4.27 -1.72
N PRO A 227 -18.36 3.04 -1.26
CA PRO A 227 -17.26 2.24 -1.79
C PRO A 227 -17.54 1.76 -3.23
N VAL A 228 -16.48 1.58 -4.01
CA VAL A 228 -16.59 1.00 -5.37
C VAL A 228 -16.85 -0.51 -5.31
N ALA A 229 -16.44 -1.15 -4.22
CA ALA A 229 -16.68 -2.58 -3.95
C ALA A 229 -16.68 -2.84 -2.43
N ARG A 230 -17.09 -4.04 -2.06
CA ARG A 230 -16.99 -4.53 -0.68
C ARG A 230 -16.27 -5.87 -0.68
N LEU A 231 -15.32 -6.01 0.22
CA LEU A 231 -14.56 -7.26 0.40
C LEU A 231 -15.33 -8.20 1.32
N LEU A 232 -15.59 -9.41 0.81
CA LEU A 232 -16.12 -10.50 1.60
C LEU A 232 -14.97 -11.26 2.23
N ASP A 233 -14.79 -11.14 3.53
CA ASP A 233 -13.89 -11.98 4.29
C ASP A 233 -14.55 -13.32 4.70
N ARG A 234 -13.79 -14.19 5.37
CA ARG A 234 -14.27 -15.50 5.80
C ARG A 234 -15.45 -15.38 6.78
N ASP A 235 -15.41 -14.41 7.68
CA ASP A 235 -16.44 -14.25 8.73
C ASP A 235 -17.73 -13.72 8.11
N ALA A 236 -17.62 -12.80 7.17
CA ALA A 236 -18.73 -12.34 6.36
C ALA A 236 -19.37 -13.48 5.59
N MET A 237 -18.57 -14.32 4.91
CA MET A 237 -19.07 -15.49 4.19
C MET A 237 -19.79 -16.47 5.13
N ASN A 238 -19.19 -16.77 6.28
CA ASN A 238 -19.80 -17.69 7.26
C ASN A 238 -21.16 -17.19 7.78
N SER A 239 -21.31 -15.87 7.92
CA SER A 239 -22.58 -15.29 8.38
C SER A 239 -23.67 -15.25 7.30
N LEU A 240 -23.29 -15.23 6.02
CA LEU A 240 -24.21 -15.26 4.89
C LEU A 240 -24.69 -16.68 4.57
N LEU A 241 -23.93 -17.69 4.95
CA LEU A 241 -24.33 -19.08 4.71
C LEU A 241 -25.40 -19.52 5.70
N PRO A 242 -26.57 -20.02 5.23
CA PRO A 242 -27.60 -20.54 6.09
C PRO A 242 -27.08 -21.76 6.86
N ARG A 243 -27.30 -21.77 8.16
CA ARG A 243 -27.04 -22.97 8.98
C ARG A 243 -28.06 -24.04 8.64
N ARG A 244 -27.61 -25.20 8.19
CA ARG A 244 -28.48 -26.35 7.92
C ARG A 244 -28.73 -27.10 9.22
N SER A 245 -30.00 -27.43 9.52
CA SER A 245 -30.35 -28.36 10.58
C SER A 245 -30.04 -29.80 10.15
N GLY A 246 -29.90 -30.72 11.10
CA GLY A 246 -29.56 -32.10 10.79
C GLY A 246 -30.66 -32.90 10.07
N ASP A 247 -31.88 -32.33 9.97
CA ASP A 247 -33.08 -32.94 9.39
C ASP A 247 -33.46 -32.37 8.00
N VAL A 248 -32.55 -31.57 7.36
CA VAL A 248 -32.82 -31.01 6.04
C VAL A 248 -32.91 -32.10 4.96
N HIS A 249 -33.84 -31.95 4.06
CA HIS A 249 -34.01 -32.76 2.87
C HIS A 249 -33.99 -31.90 1.60
N LYS A 250 -33.92 -32.53 0.41
CA LYS A 250 -33.77 -31.81 -0.87
C LYS A 250 -34.81 -30.71 -1.10
N GLY A 251 -36.05 -30.85 -0.58
CA GLY A 251 -37.10 -29.86 -0.74
C GLY A 251 -36.94 -28.64 0.19
N SER A 252 -36.22 -28.77 1.32
CA SER A 252 -36.00 -27.65 2.27
C SER A 252 -34.75 -26.80 1.94
N CYS A 253 -33.91 -27.29 1.01
CA CYS A 253 -32.70 -26.58 0.61
C CYS A 253 -32.92 -25.53 -0.50
N GLY A 254 -34.15 -25.45 -1.03
CA GLY A 254 -34.45 -24.52 -2.11
C GLY A 254 -34.02 -25.04 -3.49
N THR A 255 -34.19 -24.19 -4.49
CA THR A 255 -33.81 -24.45 -5.88
C THR A 255 -32.82 -23.42 -6.35
N VAL A 256 -31.77 -23.85 -7.00
CA VAL A 256 -30.76 -22.96 -7.62
C VAL A 256 -31.02 -22.89 -9.11
N ALA A 257 -31.19 -21.69 -9.65
CA ALA A 257 -31.21 -21.46 -11.10
C ALA A 257 -29.80 -21.12 -11.55
N VAL A 258 -29.27 -21.85 -12.52
CA VAL A 258 -27.95 -21.59 -13.12
C VAL A 258 -28.14 -20.87 -14.44
N VAL A 259 -27.70 -19.62 -14.53
CA VAL A 259 -27.70 -18.82 -15.77
C VAL A 259 -26.23 -18.54 -16.09
N ALA A 260 -25.67 -19.31 -17.00
CA ALA A 260 -24.23 -19.27 -17.26
C ALA A 260 -23.89 -19.78 -18.68
N GLY A 261 -22.66 -19.56 -19.08
CA GLY A 261 -22.11 -19.97 -20.37
C GLY A 261 -22.31 -18.93 -21.48
N SER A 262 -21.73 -19.22 -22.62
CA SER A 262 -21.91 -18.48 -23.88
C SER A 262 -21.92 -19.46 -25.05
N VAL A 263 -22.18 -18.98 -26.26
CA VAL A 263 -22.13 -19.83 -27.45
C VAL A 263 -20.79 -20.53 -27.55
N GLY A 264 -20.77 -21.87 -27.57
CA GLY A 264 -19.55 -22.70 -27.60
C GLY A 264 -18.88 -22.91 -26.22
N MET A 265 -19.40 -22.33 -25.10
CA MET A 265 -18.83 -22.45 -23.75
C MET A 265 -19.89 -22.84 -22.71
N THR A 266 -20.62 -23.95 -22.96
CA THR A 266 -21.73 -24.39 -22.11
C THR A 266 -21.33 -25.43 -21.07
N GLY A 267 -20.13 -26.04 -21.19
CA GLY A 267 -19.72 -27.18 -20.37
C GLY A 267 -19.68 -26.89 -18.87
N ALA A 268 -19.15 -25.72 -18.47
CA ALA A 268 -19.10 -25.32 -17.06
C ALA A 268 -20.49 -25.14 -16.45
N ALA A 269 -21.46 -24.60 -17.22
CA ALA A 269 -22.85 -24.46 -16.78
C ALA A 269 -23.52 -25.83 -16.55
N ALA A 270 -23.31 -26.78 -17.46
CA ALA A 270 -23.78 -28.14 -17.33
C ALA A 270 -23.23 -28.83 -16.09
N LEU A 271 -21.90 -28.79 -15.90
CA LEU A 271 -21.20 -29.37 -14.72
C LEU A 271 -21.66 -28.76 -13.40
N THR A 272 -22.07 -27.48 -13.40
CA THR A 272 -22.55 -26.81 -12.18
C THR A 272 -23.98 -27.28 -11.82
N ALA A 273 -24.76 -27.72 -12.81
CA ALA A 273 -26.16 -28.14 -12.63
C ALA A 273 -26.31 -29.65 -12.30
N GLU A 274 -25.30 -30.46 -12.58
CA GLU A 274 -25.21 -31.87 -12.20
C GLU A 274 -24.78 -32.02 -10.73
#